data_4dd5faff691b69f612652932a6c44b2b
#
_entry.id   4dd5faff691b69f612652932a6c44b2b
#
_cell.length_a   1.000
_cell.length_b   1.000
_cell.length_c   1.000
_cell.angle_alpha   90.00
_cell.angle_beta   90.00
_cell.angle_gamma   90.00
#
_symmetry.space_group_name_H-M   'P 1'
#
loop_
_entity.id
_entity.type
_entity.pdbx_description
1 polymer ?
#
loop_
_entity_poly.entity_id
_entity_poly.type
_entity_poly.pdbx_seq_one_letter_code
_entity_poly.pdbx_strand_id
1 'polypeptide(L)'
;MLSRNLGNVGPSSYPIGLGCMGMSDFYGPANRSESIATIHAAIDAGITLLDTGDFYGMGHNELLIAEALRGKAREKVVLSVKFGAQRDPSGGWHGYDARPAAVKTALAYTLKRLDTDYVDIYRPARLDQNVPIEETIGAIADMVKAGYVRYIGLSEVGSQTLRRAVKIHPISDLQMEYSLFSRGIEKTILRTCRELGIGLTAYGVLSRGLISDKWGKERLSPKDFRSHSPRFQGDNLQRNIQALEPLRALAKSKNATVAQIAIAWVLSRGGDIIPLIGARSRDTLRESLAAIDITLLPEELESIEQAFPEGVAAGARYAEPQMSHLDSELN
;
A
#
# COMPACT_ATOMS: atom_id res chain seq x y z
N MET A 1 -6.56 0.64 22.99
CA MET A 1 -6.16 0.01 21.73
C MET A 1 -4.94 0.75 21.18
N LEU A 2 -3.98 0.02 20.62
CA LEU A 2 -2.87 0.66 19.89
C LEU A 2 -3.44 1.37 18.67
N SER A 3 -3.12 2.64 18.47
CA SER A 3 -3.56 3.40 17.30
C SER A 3 -2.48 4.35 16.81
N ARG A 4 -2.48 4.63 15.51
CA ARG A 4 -1.64 5.64 14.85
C ARG A 4 -2.54 6.58 14.05
N ASN A 5 -2.17 7.84 13.99
CA ASN A 5 -2.89 8.81 13.18
C ASN A 5 -2.25 8.91 11.79
N LEU A 6 -3.07 8.93 10.75
CA LEU A 6 -2.62 9.23 9.39
C LEU A 6 -2.47 10.75 9.24
N GLY A 7 -1.29 11.25 9.61
CA GLY A 7 -0.98 12.67 9.62
C GLY A 7 -1.80 13.46 10.65
N ASN A 8 -1.77 14.79 10.50
CA ASN A 8 -2.43 15.70 11.43
C ASN A 8 -3.94 15.77 11.24
N VAL A 9 -4.43 15.43 10.04
CA VAL A 9 -5.84 15.62 9.66
C VAL A 9 -6.56 14.32 9.33
N GLY A 10 -5.83 13.21 9.16
CA GLY A 10 -6.38 11.94 8.75
C GLY A 10 -6.98 11.12 9.91
N PRO A 11 -7.57 9.96 9.58
CA PRO A 11 -8.18 9.11 10.58
C PRO A 11 -7.15 8.44 11.48
N SER A 12 -7.58 8.13 12.71
CA SER A 12 -6.86 7.17 13.57
C SER A 12 -7.11 5.75 13.06
N SER A 13 -6.07 4.95 13.02
CA SER A 13 -6.12 3.57 12.56
C SER A 13 -5.29 2.64 13.45
N TYR A 14 -5.60 1.35 13.41
CA TYR A 14 -4.71 0.33 13.94
C TYR A 14 -3.32 0.46 13.30
N PRO A 15 -2.22 0.15 13.99
CA PRO A 15 -0.86 0.36 13.47
C PRO A 15 -0.50 -0.40 12.18
N ILE A 16 -1.33 -1.34 11.78
CA ILE A 16 -1.21 -2.13 10.54
C ILE A 16 -2.53 -2.03 9.78
N GLY A 17 -2.47 -1.76 8.46
CA GLY A 17 -3.62 -1.80 7.57
C GLY A 17 -3.61 -3.06 6.68
N LEU A 18 -4.78 -3.48 6.19
CA LEU A 18 -4.94 -4.59 5.27
C LEU A 18 -5.00 -4.09 3.81
N GLY A 19 -4.02 -4.49 3.00
CA GLY A 19 -4.04 -4.32 1.56
C GLY A 19 -4.83 -5.45 0.89
N CYS A 20 -5.95 -5.13 0.25
CA CYS A 20 -6.89 -6.11 -0.30
C CYS A 20 -6.58 -6.52 -1.76
N MET A 21 -5.61 -5.89 -2.43
CA MET A 21 -5.29 -6.10 -3.86
C MET A 21 -5.13 -7.58 -4.23
N GLY A 22 -4.36 -8.34 -3.45
CA GLY A 22 -4.06 -9.74 -3.72
C GLY A 22 -5.26 -10.69 -3.60
N MET A 23 -6.40 -10.21 -3.11
CA MET A 23 -7.65 -10.98 -3.04
C MET A 23 -8.41 -10.99 -4.37
N SER A 24 -7.98 -10.20 -5.36
CA SER A 24 -8.70 -10.02 -6.63
C SER A 24 -7.82 -10.03 -7.86
N ASP A 25 -6.54 -9.61 -7.76
CA ASP A 25 -5.67 -9.38 -8.91
C ASP A 25 -4.19 -9.57 -8.55
N PHE A 26 -3.31 -9.53 -9.56
CA PHE A 26 -1.85 -9.42 -9.53
C PHE A 26 -1.07 -10.66 -9.08
N TYR A 27 -1.51 -11.43 -8.08
CA TYR A 27 -0.72 -12.51 -7.48
C TYR A 27 -1.31 -13.91 -7.74
N GLY A 28 -2.03 -14.07 -8.86
CA GLY A 28 -2.72 -15.31 -9.21
C GLY A 28 -4.07 -15.48 -8.47
N PRO A 29 -4.72 -16.65 -8.63
CA PRO A 29 -6.08 -16.86 -8.14
C PRO A 29 -6.13 -16.75 -6.60
N ALA A 30 -7.21 -16.15 -6.10
CA ALA A 30 -7.54 -16.07 -4.70
C ALA A 30 -8.85 -16.82 -4.41
N ASN A 31 -8.96 -17.42 -3.24
CA ASN A 31 -10.19 -18.02 -2.79
C ASN A 31 -11.10 -16.95 -2.18
N ARG A 32 -12.30 -16.78 -2.78
CA ARG A 32 -13.25 -15.73 -2.37
C ARG A 32 -13.72 -15.88 -0.93
N SER A 33 -14.09 -17.08 -0.51
CA SER A 33 -14.56 -17.34 0.86
C SER A 33 -13.47 -17.10 1.90
N GLU A 34 -12.23 -17.51 1.60
CA GLU A 34 -11.08 -17.26 2.49
C GLU A 34 -10.72 -15.77 2.51
N SER A 35 -10.85 -15.06 1.40
CA SER A 35 -10.63 -13.59 1.36
C SER A 35 -11.63 -12.86 2.25
N ILE A 36 -12.91 -13.20 2.20
CA ILE A 36 -13.94 -12.64 3.08
C ILE A 36 -13.64 -12.98 4.54
N ALA A 37 -13.33 -14.24 4.84
CA ALA A 37 -12.96 -14.67 6.19
C ALA A 37 -11.70 -13.94 6.71
N THR A 38 -10.75 -13.64 5.83
CA THR A 38 -9.54 -12.86 6.16
C THR A 38 -9.88 -11.41 6.49
N ILE A 39 -10.77 -10.76 5.74
CA ILE A 39 -11.26 -9.40 6.05
C ILE A 39 -11.96 -9.40 7.41
N HIS A 40 -12.83 -10.37 7.68
CA HIS A 40 -13.50 -10.49 8.99
C HIS A 40 -12.48 -10.66 10.11
N ALA A 41 -11.53 -11.59 9.97
CA ALA A 41 -10.49 -11.81 10.97
C ALA A 41 -9.61 -10.57 11.19
N ALA A 42 -9.36 -9.77 10.16
CA ALA A 42 -8.63 -8.51 10.27
C ALA A 42 -9.40 -7.49 11.12
N ILE A 43 -10.71 -7.32 10.85
CA ILE A 43 -11.58 -6.42 11.62
C ILE A 43 -11.69 -6.89 13.07
N ASP A 44 -11.87 -8.18 13.30
CA ASP A 44 -11.98 -8.79 14.63
C ASP A 44 -10.67 -8.63 15.44
N ALA A 45 -9.51 -8.60 14.75
CA ALA A 45 -8.19 -8.32 15.34
C ALA A 45 -7.94 -6.82 15.59
N GLY A 46 -8.88 -5.94 15.21
CA GLY A 46 -8.79 -4.49 15.43
C GLY A 46 -8.24 -3.69 14.24
N ILE A 47 -7.92 -4.32 13.10
CA ILE A 47 -7.57 -3.58 11.89
C ILE A 47 -8.78 -2.77 11.43
N THR A 48 -8.58 -1.47 11.31
CA THR A 48 -9.60 -0.55 10.81
C THR A 48 -9.37 -0.16 9.35
N LEU A 49 -8.12 -0.04 8.90
CA LEU A 49 -7.77 0.41 7.56
C LEU A 49 -7.81 -0.74 6.55
N LEU A 50 -8.75 -0.69 5.61
CA LEU A 50 -8.84 -1.55 4.44
C LEU A 50 -8.48 -0.74 3.18
N ASP A 51 -7.42 -1.16 2.48
CA ASP A 51 -6.93 -0.47 1.29
C ASP A 51 -7.29 -1.22 0.01
N THR A 52 -7.94 -0.53 -0.92
CA THR A 52 -8.41 -1.06 -2.20
C THR A 52 -8.17 -0.06 -3.35
N GLY A 53 -8.63 -0.41 -4.55
CA GLY A 53 -8.63 0.45 -5.73
C GLY A 53 -9.68 -0.01 -6.73
N ASP A 54 -10.29 0.93 -7.45
CA ASP A 54 -11.35 0.71 -8.43
C ASP A 54 -10.91 -0.22 -9.57
N PHE A 55 -9.62 -0.21 -9.89
CA PHE A 55 -8.98 -1.05 -10.91
C PHE A 55 -8.56 -2.44 -10.43
N TYR A 56 -8.66 -2.76 -9.15
CA TYR A 56 -8.30 -4.09 -8.62
C TYR A 56 -9.33 -5.13 -9.07
N GLY A 57 -8.90 -5.98 -10.01
CA GLY A 57 -9.81 -6.91 -10.68
C GLY A 57 -10.96 -6.17 -11.38
N MET A 58 -10.72 -4.92 -11.86
CA MET A 58 -11.73 -4.10 -12.55
C MET A 58 -13.04 -3.96 -11.75
N GLY A 59 -12.91 -3.61 -10.45
CA GLY A 59 -14.01 -3.43 -9.52
C GLY A 59 -14.38 -4.66 -8.68
N HIS A 60 -13.84 -5.86 -9.00
CA HIS A 60 -14.10 -7.07 -8.21
C HIS A 60 -13.72 -6.92 -6.74
N ASN A 61 -12.62 -6.21 -6.44
CA ASN A 61 -12.15 -6.04 -5.07
C ASN A 61 -13.11 -5.22 -4.22
N GLU A 62 -13.68 -4.18 -4.77
CA GLU A 62 -14.69 -3.35 -4.09
C GLU A 62 -15.97 -4.17 -3.80
N LEU A 63 -16.44 -4.97 -4.75
CA LEU A 63 -17.59 -5.88 -4.56
C LEU A 63 -17.30 -6.94 -3.47
N LEU A 64 -16.08 -7.47 -3.43
CA LEU A 64 -15.64 -8.42 -2.40
C LEU A 64 -15.67 -7.77 -1.00
N ILE A 65 -15.16 -6.54 -0.88
CA ILE A 65 -15.18 -5.78 0.38
C ILE A 65 -16.60 -5.44 0.78
N ALA A 66 -17.44 -4.99 -0.13
CA ALA A 66 -18.85 -4.73 0.13
C ALA A 66 -19.56 -5.95 0.73
N GLU A 67 -19.31 -7.13 0.16
CA GLU A 67 -19.87 -8.37 0.71
C GLU A 67 -19.33 -8.70 2.10
N ALA A 68 -18.03 -8.54 2.31
CA ALA A 68 -17.41 -8.76 3.62
C ALA A 68 -17.94 -7.78 4.71
N LEU A 69 -18.33 -6.57 4.31
CA LEU A 69 -18.85 -5.56 5.22
C LEU A 69 -20.38 -5.63 5.40
N ARG A 70 -21.09 -6.48 4.67
CA ARG A 70 -22.55 -6.59 4.77
C ARG A 70 -22.97 -6.96 6.20
N GLY A 71 -23.82 -6.13 6.79
CA GLY A 71 -24.27 -6.29 8.20
C GLY A 71 -23.22 -5.93 9.24
N LYS A 72 -22.07 -5.36 8.83
CA LYS A 72 -21.06 -4.79 9.72
C LYS A 72 -21.26 -3.28 9.87
N ALA A 73 -20.79 -2.72 10.97
CA ALA A 73 -20.83 -1.28 11.19
C ALA A 73 -19.78 -0.59 10.31
N ARG A 74 -20.25 0.13 9.28
CA ARG A 74 -19.41 0.82 8.28
C ARG A 74 -18.42 1.81 8.92
N GLU A 75 -18.84 2.48 9.97
CA GLU A 75 -18.08 3.49 10.70
C GLU A 75 -16.89 2.91 11.48
N LYS A 76 -16.82 1.61 11.66
CA LYS A 76 -15.67 0.94 12.31
C LYS A 76 -14.51 0.69 11.37
N VAL A 77 -14.70 0.96 10.07
CA VAL A 77 -13.72 0.69 9.02
C VAL A 77 -13.35 1.97 8.31
N VAL A 78 -12.05 2.16 8.07
CA VAL A 78 -11.48 3.20 7.22
C VAL A 78 -11.26 2.59 5.82
N LEU A 79 -12.12 2.93 4.87
CA LEU A 79 -11.98 2.52 3.47
C LEU A 79 -11.07 3.51 2.73
N SER A 80 -9.89 3.03 2.33
CA SER A 80 -8.91 3.75 1.54
C SER A 80 -8.97 3.27 0.09
N VAL A 81 -9.39 4.14 -0.81
CA VAL A 81 -9.65 3.77 -2.21
C VAL A 81 -8.78 4.55 -3.17
N LYS A 82 -8.10 3.80 -4.07
CA LYS A 82 -7.37 4.35 -5.21
C LYS A 82 -8.25 4.37 -6.45
N PHE A 83 -8.10 5.40 -7.28
CA PHE A 83 -8.82 5.53 -8.55
C PHE A 83 -7.90 5.95 -9.69
N GLY A 84 -8.43 5.88 -10.91
CA GLY A 84 -7.89 6.54 -12.08
C GLY A 84 -6.95 5.71 -12.92
N ALA A 85 -6.50 4.53 -12.46
CA ALA A 85 -5.72 3.63 -13.30
C ALA A 85 -6.63 2.95 -14.33
N GLN A 86 -6.33 3.14 -15.61
CA GLN A 86 -7.18 2.69 -16.70
C GLN A 86 -6.79 1.30 -17.19
N ARG A 87 -7.79 0.45 -17.38
CA ARG A 87 -7.66 -0.91 -17.86
C ARG A 87 -8.64 -1.19 -19.01
N ASP A 88 -8.20 -1.96 -19.97
CA ASP A 88 -9.07 -2.46 -21.06
C ASP A 88 -9.76 -3.79 -20.65
N PRO A 89 -10.74 -4.28 -21.46
CA PRO A 89 -11.40 -5.55 -21.19
C PRO A 89 -10.48 -6.77 -21.17
N SER A 90 -9.31 -6.71 -21.79
CA SER A 90 -8.30 -7.78 -21.74
C SER A 90 -7.44 -7.72 -20.48
N GLY A 91 -7.58 -6.64 -19.67
CA GLY A 91 -6.77 -6.37 -18.49
C GLY A 91 -5.50 -5.59 -18.77
N GLY A 92 -5.31 -5.08 -19.98
CA GLY A 92 -4.19 -4.20 -20.34
C GLY A 92 -4.25 -2.85 -19.63
N TRP A 93 -3.10 -2.18 -19.53
CA TRP A 93 -2.97 -0.87 -18.89
C TRP A 93 -2.91 0.22 -19.95
N HIS A 94 -3.67 1.33 -19.74
CA HIS A 94 -3.75 2.47 -20.66
C HIS A 94 -3.36 3.81 -20.02
N GLY A 95 -2.75 3.79 -18.86
CA GLY A 95 -2.33 4.99 -18.14
C GLY A 95 -3.26 5.37 -17.00
N TYR A 96 -3.35 6.67 -16.75
CA TYR A 96 -4.09 7.21 -15.60
C TYR A 96 -4.97 8.37 -16.07
N ASP A 97 -6.14 8.50 -15.47
CA ASP A 97 -7.05 9.63 -15.70
C ASP A 97 -7.49 10.21 -14.36
N ALA A 98 -6.95 11.39 -14.05
CA ALA A 98 -7.26 12.13 -12.83
C ALA A 98 -7.92 13.49 -13.13
N ARG A 99 -8.50 13.66 -14.34
CA ARG A 99 -9.30 14.85 -14.69
C ARG A 99 -10.50 14.98 -13.75
N PRO A 100 -10.97 16.21 -13.46
CA PRO A 100 -12.09 16.44 -12.54
C PRO A 100 -13.35 15.61 -12.83
N ALA A 101 -13.70 15.38 -14.09
CA ALA A 101 -14.84 14.54 -14.47
C ALA A 101 -14.58 13.07 -14.16
N ALA A 102 -13.37 12.56 -14.41
CA ALA A 102 -12.98 11.18 -14.11
C ALA A 102 -12.96 10.91 -12.60
N VAL A 103 -12.44 11.84 -11.79
CA VAL A 103 -12.49 11.79 -10.32
C VAL A 103 -13.91 11.52 -9.82
N LYS A 104 -14.88 12.34 -10.28
CA LYS A 104 -16.28 12.28 -9.84
C LYS A 104 -16.98 11.01 -10.33
N THR A 105 -16.73 10.60 -11.57
CA THR A 105 -17.33 9.39 -12.16
C THR A 105 -16.79 8.11 -11.51
N ALA A 106 -15.48 8.00 -11.32
CA ALA A 106 -14.86 6.86 -10.66
C ALA A 106 -15.39 6.70 -9.23
N LEU A 107 -15.50 7.82 -8.47
CA LEU A 107 -16.08 7.80 -7.13
C LEU A 107 -17.53 7.32 -7.13
N ALA A 108 -18.36 7.78 -8.07
CA ALA A 108 -19.76 7.36 -8.16
C ALA A 108 -19.89 5.83 -8.38
N TYR A 109 -19.03 5.24 -9.20
CA TYR A 109 -19.00 3.79 -9.41
C TYR A 109 -18.43 3.04 -8.21
N THR A 110 -17.39 3.58 -7.56
CA THR A 110 -16.81 3.06 -6.33
C THR A 110 -17.85 2.95 -5.21
N LEU A 111 -18.61 4.04 -4.96
CA LEU A 111 -19.66 4.05 -3.94
C LEU A 111 -20.74 2.99 -4.22
N LYS A 112 -21.11 2.81 -5.48
CA LYS A 112 -22.07 1.76 -5.88
C LYS A 112 -21.53 0.35 -5.67
N ARG A 113 -20.25 0.09 -6.03
CA ARG A 113 -19.65 -1.24 -5.85
C ARG A 113 -19.38 -1.57 -4.38
N LEU A 114 -18.99 -0.57 -3.58
CA LEU A 114 -18.77 -0.73 -2.14
C LEU A 114 -20.05 -0.76 -1.32
N ASP A 115 -21.19 -0.43 -1.93
CA ASP A 115 -22.50 -0.34 -1.26
C ASP A 115 -22.45 0.58 -0.03
N THR A 116 -21.94 1.80 -0.23
CA THR A 116 -21.73 2.80 0.84
C THR A 116 -21.96 4.22 0.31
N ASP A 117 -22.32 5.14 1.21
CA ASP A 117 -22.56 6.54 0.87
C ASP A 117 -21.27 7.37 0.84
N TYR A 118 -20.17 6.86 1.42
CA TYR A 118 -18.90 7.57 1.49
C TYR A 118 -17.70 6.62 1.55
N VAL A 119 -16.54 7.12 1.14
CA VAL A 119 -15.23 6.52 1.40
C VAL A 119 -14.43 7.40 2.36
N ASP A 120 -13.55 6.78 3.16
CA ASP A 120 -12.79 7.56 4.14
C ASP A 120 -11.60 8.27 3.48
N ILE A 121 -10.77 7.55 2.73
CA ILE A 121 -9.63 8.13 2.02
C ILE A 121 -9.79 7.87 0.53
N TYR A 122 -9.72 8.92 -0.27
CA TYR A 122 -9.79 8.83 -1.73
C TYR A 122 -8.53 9.44 -2.34
N ARG A 123 -7.90 8.71 -3.29
CA ARG A 123 -6.62 9.12 -3.85
C ARG A 123 -6.44 8.69 -5.31
N PRO A 124 -5.78 9.48 -6.16
CA PRO A 124 -5.32 9.00 -7.47
C PRO A 124 -4.28 7.89 -7.29
N ALA A 125 -4.38 6.83 -8.09
CA ALA A 125 -3.44 5.70 -8.04
C ALA A 125 -2.00 6.14 -8.38
N ARG A 126 -1.88 7.10 -9.29
CA ARG A 126 -0.63 7.76 -9.70
C ARG A 126 -0.95 9.19 -10.12
N LEU A 127 0.08 10.03 -10.24
CA LEU A 127 -0.04 11.33 -10.88
C LEU A 127 -0.41 11.14 -12.36
N ASP A 128 -1.47 11.81 -12.80
CA ASP A 128 -1.73 11.99 -14.22
C ASP A 128 -0.88 13.17 -14.70
N GLN A 129 0.12 12.89 -15.52
CA GLN A 129 1.08 13.91 -15.99
C GLN A 129 0.43 14.96 -16.92
N ASN A 130 -0.76 14.68 -17.42
CA ASN A 130 -1.51 15.60 -18.32
C ASN A 130 -2.48 16.50 -17.55
N VAL A 131 -2.63 16.32 -16.22
CA VAL A 131 -3.57 17.07 -15.39
C VAL A 131 -2.81 17.70 -14.23
N PRO A 132 -2.89 19.05 -14.07
CA PRO A 132 -2.33 19.69 -12.89
C PRO A 132 -2.88 19.08 -11.61
N ILE A 133 -2.00 18.76 -10.66
CA ILE A 133 -2.42 18.14 -9.39
C ILE A 133 -3.48 18.97 -8.67
N GLU A 134 -3.44 20.29 -8.84
CA GLU A 134 -4.37 21.23 -8.26
C GLU A 134 -5.82 20.98 -8.73
N GLU A 135 -6.02 20.63 -10.00
CA GLU A 135 -7.34 20.31 -10.55
C GLU A 135 -7.87 18.99 -9.98
N THR A 136 -7.00 17.97 -9.89
CA THR A 136 -7.35 16.69 -9.29
C THR A 136 -7.74 16.86 -7.83
N ILE A 137 -6.92 17.57 -7.04
CA ILE A 137 -7.20 17.79 -5.61
C ILE A 137 -8.44 18.66 -5.43
N GLY A 138 -8.64 19.68 -6.25
CA GLY A 138 -9.85 20.52 -6.25
C GLY A 138 -11.11 19.69 -6.47
N ALA A 139 -11.08 18.77 -7.44
CA ALA A 139 -12.22 17.88 -7.70
C ALA A 139 -12.52 16.92 -6.55
N ILE A 140 -11.48 16.38 -5.87
CA ILE A 140 -11.67 15.54 -4.68
C ILE A 140 -12.19 16.40 -3.51
N ALA A 141 -11.69 17.63 -3.34
CA ALA A 141 -12.16 18.56 -2.32
C ALA A 141 -13.65 18.91 -2.46
N ASP A 142 -14.16 19.03 -3.71
CA ASP A 142 -15.60 19.14 -3.96
C ASP A 142 -16.36 17.93 -3.41
N MET A 143 -15.79 16.70 -3.53
CA MET A 143 -16.42 15.47 -3.03
C MET A 143 -16.33 15.38 -1.51
N VAL A 144 -15.28 15.95 -0.90
CA VAL A 144 -15.20 16.09 0.57
C VAL A 144 -16.29 17.05 1.05
N LYS A 145 -16.43 18.20 0.42
CA LYS A 145 -17.49 19.17 0.76
C LYS A 145 -18.90 18.60 0.59
N ALA A 146 -19.09 17.72 -0.39
CA ALA A 146 -20.36 17.03 -0.62
C ALA A 146 -20.61 15.85 0.33
N GLY A 147 -19.63 15.44 1.13
CA GLY A 147 -19.75 14.36 2.12
C GLY A 147 -19.48 12.95 1.58
N TYR A 148 -19.11 12.80 0.31
CA TYR A 148 -18.80 11.50 -0.30
C TYR A 148 -17.39 10.98 0.02
N VAL A 149 -16.49 11.87 0.41
CA VAL A 149 -15.10 11.58 0.80
C VAL A 149 -14.82 12.26 2.13
N ARG A 150 -14.11 11.60 3.04
CA ARG A 150 -13.72 12.21 4.32
C ARG A 150 -12.33 12.85 4.27
N TYR A 151 -11.38 12.19 3.63
CA TYR A 151 -9.98 12.62 3.58
C TYR A 151 -9.39 12.43 2.19
N ILE A 152 -8.46 13.29 1.82
CA ILE A 152 -7.71 13.18 0.59
C ILE A 152 -6.36 12.54 0.88
N GLY A 153 -6.02 11.47 0.16
CA GLY A 153 -4.69 10.88 0.14
C GLY A 153 -4.02 11.09 -1.22
N LEU A 154 -2.73 10.81 -1.28
CA LEU A 154 -1.95 10.73 -2.52
C LEU A 154 -1.21 9.39 -2.61
N SER A 155 -0.70 9.04 -3.78
CA SER A 155 0.08 7.82 -3.99
C SER A 155 1.21 8.07 -4.99
N GLU A 156 2.44 7.67 -4.62
CA GLU A 156 3.63 7.68 -5.47
C GLU A 156 3.93 9.05 -6.09
N VAL A 157 3.78 10.12 -5.30
CA VAL A 157 4.14 11.47 -5.72
C VAL A 157 5.37 11.99 -4.98
N GLY A 158 6.11 12.87 -5.62
CA GLY A 158 7.32 13.50 -5.08
C GLY A 158 7.01 14.68 -4.17
N SER A 159 8.07 15.19 -3.54
CA SER A 159 7.99 16.30 -2.58
C SER A 159 7.40 17.58 -3.15
N GLN A 160 7.68 17.90 -4.42
CA GLN A 160 7.16 19.11 -5.06
C GLN A 160 5.65 19.00 -5.26
N THR A 161 5.17 17.86 -5.76
CA THR A 161 3.75 17.59 -5.96
C THR A 161 2.98 17.62 -4.63
N LEU A 162 3.54 17.05 -3.55
CA LEU A 162 2.96 17.16 -2.21
C LEU A 162 2.78 18.62 -1.78
N ARG A 163 3.83 19.44 -1.93
CA ARG A 163 3.79 20.88 -1.55
C ARG A 163 2.80 21.68 -2.38
N ARG A 164 2.52 21.28 -3.62
CA ARG A 164 1.48 21.88 -4.47
C ARG A 164 0.09 21.45 -4.01
N ALA A 165 -0.10 20.14 -3.77
CA ALA A 165 -1.38 19.56 -3.38
C ALA A 165 -1.93 20.14 -2.07
N VAL A 166 -1.08 20.29 -1.03
CA VAL A 166 -1.50 20.82 0.28
C VAL A 166 -1.96 22.27 0.26
N LYS A 167 -1.59 23.05 -0.78
CA LYS A 167 -2.07 24.42 -0.95
C LYS A 167 -3.54 24.47 -1.36
N ILE A 168 -4.07 23.39 -1.91
CA ILE A 168 -5.46 23.30 -2.37
C ILE A 168 -6.35 22.72 -1.27
N HIS A 169 -5.92 21.63 -0.64
CA HIS A 169 -6.65 20.97 0.45
C HIS A 169 -5.68 20.21 1.34
N PRO A 170 -5.95 20.08 2.66
CA PRO A 170 -5.18 19.21 3.54
C PRO A 170 -5.14 17.77 3.02
N ILE A 171 -3.95 17.15 3.06
CA ILE A 171 -3.70 15.77 2.66
C ILE A 171 -3.49 14.92 3.92
N SER A 172 -4.24 13.83 4.05
CA SER A 172 -4.15 12.95 5.23
C SER A 172 -2.90 12.08 5.20
N ASP A 173 -2.66 11.44 4.06
CA ASP A 173 -1.54 10.52 3.94
C ASP A 173 -1.02 10.42 2.51
N LEU A 174 0.23 10.01 2.40
CA LEU A 174 0.87 9.57 1.17
C LEU A 174 1.06 8.05 1.21
N GLN A 175 0.58 7.35 0.19
CA GLN A 175 0.84 5.93 0.03
C GLN A 175 2.06 5.70 -0.85
N MET A 176 3.10 5.06 -0.29
CA MET A 176 4.40 4.82 -0.95
C MET A 176 4.86 3.39 -0.77
N GLU A 177 5.61 2.88 -1.76
CA GLU A 177 6.38 1.65 -1.55
C GLU A 177 7.50 1.91 -0.54
N TYR A 178 7.43 1.22 0.60
CA TYR A 178 8.46 1.34 1.64
C TYR A 178 8.75 -0.01 2.28
N SER A 179 9.99 -0.44 2.19
CA SER A 179 10.48 -1.72 2.71
C SER A 179 12.01 -1.68 2.81
N LEU A 180 12.60 -2.72 3.38
CA LEU A 180 14.05 -2.92 3.39
C LEU A 180 14.70 -2.88 1.99
N PHE A 181 13.94 -3.24 0.94
CA PHE A 181 14.40 -3.18 -0.45
C PHE A 181 13.99 -1.89 -1.20
N SER A 182 13.21 -1.01 -0.58
CA SER A 182 12.71 0.24 -1.19
C SER A 182 12.77 1.36 -0.17
N ARG A 183 13.95 1.98 0.00
CA ARG A 183 14.24 2.98 1.02
C ARG A 183 14.38 4.42 0.48
N GLY A 184 14.27 4.61 -0.82
CA GLY A 184 14.50 5.91 -1.47
C GLY A 184 13.66 7.08 -0.93
N ILE A 185 12.49 6.80 -0.35
CA ILE A 185 11.65 7.85 0.27
C ILE A 185 12.29 8.53 1.48
N GLU A 186 13.27 7.88 2.13
CA GLU A 186 13.92 8.40 3.33
C GLU A 186 14.71 9.68 3.07
N LYS A 187 15.21 9.90 1.85
CA LYS A 187 16.01 11.07 1.47
C LYS A 187 15.23 12.39 1.57
N THR A 188 14.07 12.44 0.97
CA THR A 188 13.30 13.70 0.80
C THR A 188 11.83 13.56 1.14
N ILE A 189 11.15 12.55 0.60
CA ILE A 189 9.69 12.43 0.63
C ILE A 189 9.19 12.25 2.06
N LEU A 190 9.79 11.33 2.84
CA LEU A 190 9.39 11.08 4.23
C LEU A 190 9.57 12.33 5.10
N ARG A 191 10.68 13.07 4.90
CA ARG A 191 10.88 14.35 5.58
C ARG A 191 9.80 15.37 5.19
N THR A 192 9.50 15.49 3.90
CA THR A 192 8.45 16.40 3.41
C THR A 192 7.08 16.04 3.99
N CYS A 193 6.74 14.75 4.09
CA CYS A 193 5.51 14.32 4.73
C CYS A 193 5.45 14.81 6.19
N ARG A 194 6.53 14.63 6.95
CA ARG A 194 6.62 15.07 8.35
C ARG A 194 6.53 16.59 8.51
N GLU A 195 7.22 17.35 7.65
CA GLU A 195 7.14 18.82 7.61
C GLU A 195 5.71 19.31 7.35
N LEU A 196 4.95 18.60 6.52
CA LEU A 196 3.59 18.97 6.14
C LEU A 196 2.50 18.34 7.03
N GLY A 197 2.89 17.49 7.99
CA GLY A 197 1.96 16.77 8.85
C GLY A 197 1.14 15.71 8.12
N ILE A 198 1.70 15.10 7.06
CA ILE A 198 1.10 14.05 6.24
C ILE A 198 1.57 12.69 6.78
N GLY A 199 0.64 11.75 7.00
CA GLY A 199 0.98 10.38 7.37
C GLY A 199 1.50 9.58 6.17
N LEU A 200 2.09 8.42 6.45
CA LEU A 200 2.55 7.49 5.42
C LEU A 200 1.81 6.16 5.52
N THR A 201 1.17 5.71 4.45
CA THR A 201 0.76 4.32 4.28
C THR A 201 1.80 3.59 3.43
N ALA A 202 2.55 2.68 4.07
CA ALA A 202 3.65 1.96 3.44
C ALA A 202 3.13 0.68 2.78
N TYR A 203 3.06 0.63 1.45
CA TYR A 203 2.75 -0.62 0.75
C TYR A 203 4.02 -1.35 0.32
N GLY A 204 3.87 -2.61 -0.09
CA GLY A 204 5.01 -3.41 -0.54
C GLY A 204 6.04 -3.70 0.56
N VAL A 205 5.65 -3.66 1.82
CA VAL A 205 6.49 -3.87 3.01
C VAL A 205 7.33 -5.14 2.91
N LEU A 206 6.76 -6.20 2.31
CA LEU A 206 7.46 -7.46 2.04
C LEU A 206 8.00 -7.54 0.60
N SER A 207 8.15 -6.39 -0.08
CA SER A 207 8.62 -6.33 -1.48
C SER A 207 7.90 -7.34 -2.38
N ARG A 208 6.55 -7.33 -2.34
CA ARG A 208 5.66 -8.26 -3.06
C ARG A 208 5.87 -9.73 -2.66
N GLY A 209 6.23 -9.97 -1.40
CA GLY A 209 6.51 -11.30 -0.85
C GLY A 209 7.94 -11.78 -1.07
N LEU A 210 8.82 -10.97 -1.66
CA LEU A 210 10.24 -11.30 -1.82
C LEU A 210 10.93 -11.42 -0.45
N ILE A 211 10.58 -10.54 0.50
CA ILE A 211 11.05 -10.59 1.89
C ILE A 211 10.22 -11.65 2.64
N SER A 212 10.50 -12.91 2.38
CA SER A 212 9.89 -14.06 3.05
C SER A 212 10.75 -15.29 2.82
N ASP A 213 10.49 -16.38 3.59
CA ASP A 213 11.15 -17.67 3.40
C ASP A 213 10.43 -18.59 2.40
N LYS A 214 9.44 -18.05 1.66
CA LYS A 214 8.56 -18.84 0.77
C LYS A 214 9.10 -18.96 -0.67
N TRP A 215 10.26 -18.38 -0.98
CA TRP A 215 10.85 -18.43 -2.31
C TRP A 215 11.70 -19.69 -2.47
N GLY A 216 11.26 -20.54 -3.41
CA GLY A 216 11.95 -21.74 -3.81
C GLY A 216 12.18 -21.81 -5.32
N LYS A 217 12.28 -23.04 -5.86
CA LYS A 217 12.50 -23.31 -7.31
C LYS A 217 11.22 -23.15 -8.16
N GLU A 218 10.09 -22.80 -7.58
CA GLU A 218 8.83 -22.65 -8.30
C GLU A 218 8.89 -21.43 -9.23
N ARG A 219 8.56 -21.66 -10.49
CA ARG A 219 8.43 -20.57 -11.47
C ARG A 219 7.11 -19.85 -11.24
N LEU A 220 7.15 -18.51 -11.24
CA LEU A 220 5.94 -17.71 -11.23
C LEU A 220 5.09 -17.97 -12.48
N SER A 221 3.77 -18.03 -12.31
CA SER A 221 2.86 -18.07 -13.45
C SER A 221 3.03 -16.82 -14.31
N PRO A 222 2.95 -16.91 -15.64
CA PRO A 222 2.97 -15.72 -16.51
C PRO A 222 1.88 -14.69 -16.20
N LYS A 223 0.79 -15.11 -15.55
CA LYS A 223 -0.29 -14.23 -15.07
C LYS A 223 0.02 -13.53 -13.75
N ASP A 224 1.08 -13.94 -13.06
CA ASP A 224 1.52 -13.28 -11.84
C ASP A 224 2.35 -12.05 -12.20
N PHE A 225 1.95 -10.89 -11.72
CA PHE A 225 2.63 -9.62 -11.97
C PHE A 225 4.14 -9.66 -11.68
N ARG A 226 4.54 -10.45 -10.67
CA ARG A 226 5.94 -10.60 -10.27
C ARG A 226 6.81 -11.23 -11.35
N SER A 227 6.23 -12.05 -12.25
CA SER A 227 6.95 -12.66 -13.38
C SER A 227 7.55 -11.63 -14.36
N HIS A 228 7.01 -10.39 -14.35
CA HIS A 228 7.45 -9.27 -15.18
C HIS A 228 8.24 -8.22 -14.39
N SER A 229 8.38 -8.38 -13.08
CA SER A 229 9.09 -7.43 -12.22
C SER A 229 10.60 -7.70 -12.21
N PRO A 230 11.46 -6.69 -12.45
CA PRO A 230 12.91 -6.88 -12.55
C PRO A 230 13.56 -7.57 -11.33
N ARG A 231 13.04 -7.34 -10.14
CA ARG A 231 13.53 -7.96 -8.88
C ARG A 231 13.35 -9.48 -8.84
N PHE A 232 12.45 -10.03 -9.66
CA PHE A 232 12.11 -11.45 -9.69
C PHE A 232 12.67 -12.17 -10.92
N GLN A 233 13.42 -11.48 -11.77
CA GLN A 233 13.94 -12.03 -13.03
C GLN A 233 15.42 -12.37 -12.95
N GLY A 234 15.81 -13.46 -13.63
CA GLY A 234 17.19 -13.87 -13.80
C GLY A 234 17.95 -13.94 -12.46
N ASP A 235 19.18 -13.46 -12.46
CA ASP A 235 20.06 -13.44 -11.30
C ASP A 235 19.61 -12.49 -10.18
N ASN A 236 18.74 -11.51 -10.51
CA ASN A 236 18.26 -10.57 -9.51
C ASN A 236 17.48 -11.27 -8.39
N LEU A 237 16.62 -12.24 -8.74
CA LEU A 237 15.88 -13.00 -7.73
C LEU A 237 16.82 -13.70 -6.74
N GLN A 238 17.85 -14.36 -7.27
CA GLN A 238 18.80 -15.08 -6.43
C GLN A 238 19.62 -14.15 -5.53
N ARG A 239 20.08 -13.02 -6.09
CA ARG A 239 20.80 -11.99 -5.32
C ARG A 239 19.92 -11.43 -4.18
N ASN A 240 18.67 -11.13 -4.48
CA ASN A 240 17.72 -10.60 -3.49
C ASN A 240 17.42 -11.63 -2.39
N ILE A 241 17.29 -12.91 -2.73
CA ILE A 241 17.12 -13.99 -1.73
C ILE A 241 18.36 -14.11 -0.83
N GLN A 242 19.57 -14.02 -1.41
CA GLN A 242 20.83 -14.06 -0.64
C GLN A 242 20.96 -12.83 0.27
N ALA A 243 20.53 -11.65 -0.17
CA ALA A 243 20.56 -10.46 0.66
C ALA A 243 19.72 -10.56 1.94
N LEU A 244 18.81 -11.54 2.05
CA LEU A 244 18.01 -11.77 3.25
C LEU A 244 18.70 -12.54 4.36
N GLU A 245 19.92 -13.07 4.15
CA GLU A 245 20.60 -13.91 5.17
C GLU A 245 20.76 -13.20 6.53
N PRO A 246 21.18 -11.93 6.62
CA PRO A 246 21.24 -11.22 7.89
C PRO A 246 19.87 -11.13 8.59
N LEU A 247 18.81 -10.91 7.80
CA LEU A 247 17.45 -10.85 8.33
C LEU A 247 16.95 -12.19 8.85
N ARG A 248 17.33 -13.30 8.20
CA ARG A 248 17.05 -14.67 8.65
C ARG A 248 17.72 -14.99 9.97
N ALA A 249 18.98 -14.58 10.11
CA ALA A 249 19.72 -14.77 11.36
C ALA A 249 19.03 -14.05 12.53
N LEU A 250 18.63 -12.79 12.33
CA LEU A 250 17.88 -12.01 13.32
C LEU A 250 16.50 -12.62 13.61
N ALA A 251 15.76 -13.03 12.58
CA ALA A 251 14.46 -13.66 12.74
C ALA A 251 14.56 -14.93 13.61
N LYS A 252 15.57 -15.77 13.34
CA LYS A 252 15.85 -16.97 14.14
C LYS A 252 16.15 -16.64 15.61
N SER A 253 16.97 -15.63 15.89
CA SER A 253 17.31 -15.24 17.26
C SER A 253 16.11 -14.72 18.05
N LYS A 254 15.11 -14.14 17.35
CA LYS A 254 13.86 -13.63 17.94
C LYS A 254 12.71 -14.64 17.92
N ASN A 255 12.93 -15.84 17.43
CA ASN A 255 11.86 -16.83 17.21
C ASN A 255 10.70 -16.25 16.37
N ALA A 256 11.05 -15.50 15.35
CA ALA A 256 10.15 -14.82 14.44
C ALA A 256 10.41 -15.23 12.99
N THR A 257 9.50 -14.86 12.08
CA THR A 257 9.72 -15.01 10.64
C THR A 257 10.41 -13.76 10.05
N VAL A 258 11.07 -13.94 8.90
CA VAL A 258 11.67 -12.84 8.14
C VAL A 258 10.63 -11.74 7.82
N ALA A 259 9.41 -12.15 7.47
CA ALA A 259 8.31 -11.23 7.20
C ALA A 259 7.93 -10.41 8.44
N GLN A 260 7.89 -11.04 9.62
CA GLN A 260 7.59 -10.34 10.87
C GLN A 260 8.67 -9.31 11.22
N ILE A 261 9.94 -9.63 11.06
CA ILE A 261 11.04 -8.67 11.28
C ILE A 261 10.93 -7.49 10.31
N ALA A 262 10.64 -7.74 9.03
CA ALA A 262 10.48 -6.66 8.06
C ALA A 262 9.30 -5.73 8.37
N ILE A 263 8.17 -6.27 8.84
CA ILE A 263 7.02 -5.46 9.27
C ILE A 263 7.37 -4.68 10.55
N ALA A 264 8.01 -5.31 11.54
CA ALA A 264 8.47 -4.66 12.76
C ALA A 264 9.45 -3.52 12.48
N TRP A 265 10.34 -3.71 11.48
CA TRP A 265 11.24 -2.65 11.04
C TRP A 265 10.46 -1.45 10.48
N VAL A 266 9.47 -1.63 9.60
CA VAL A 266 8.63 -0.51 9.11
C VAL A 266 7.91 0.16 10.27
N LEU A 267 7.35 -0.60 11.22
CA LEU A 267 6.68 -0.07 12.40
C LEU A 267 7.61 0.78 13.27
N SER A 268 8.91 0.45 13.32
CA SER A 268 9.92 1.20 14.11
C SER A 268 10.31 2.54 13.48
N ARG A 269 9.98 2.78 12.19
CA ARG A 269 10.42 3.98 11.47
C ARG A 269 9.66 5.25 11.82
N GLY A 270 8.56 5.15 12.56
CA GLY A 270 7.80 6.29 13.07
C GLY A 270 6.35 5.96 13.37
N GLY A 271 5.76 6.70 14.29
CA GLY A 271 4.33 6.60 14.62
C GLY A 271 3.41 7.16 13.53
N ASP A 272 3.98 7.88 12.58
CA ASP A 272 3.37 8.47 11.40
C ASP A 272 3.28 7.52 10.19
N ILE A 273 3.77 6.27 10.34
CA ILE A 273 3.83 5.26 9.27
C ILE A 273 2.92 4.08 9.61
N ILE A 274 2.02 3.73 8.71
CA ILE A 274 1.16 2.54 8.80
C ILE A 274 1.52 1.58 7.67
N PRO A 275 2.16 0.42 7.96
CA PRO A 275 2.37 -0.63 6.97
C PRO A 275 1.05 -1.23 6.50
N LEU A 276 0.89 -1.36 5.18
CA LEU A 276 -0.19 -2.11 4.55
C LEU A 276 0.31 -3.53 4.23
N ILE A 277 -0.22 -4.51 4.95
CA ILE A 277 0.09 -5.90 4.71
C ILE A 277 -0.90 -6.51 3.71
N GLY A 278 -0.40 -7.29 2.75
CA GLY A 278 -1.23 -8.10 1.88
C GLY A 278 -1.40 -9.51 2.49
N ALA A 279 -2.63 -9.90 2.81
CA ALA A 279 -2.94 -11.25 3.26
C ALA A 279 -4.13 -11.81 2.48
N ARG A 280 -3.98 -13.02 1.91
CA ARG A 280 -5.04 -13.75 1.20
C ARG A 280 -5.63 -14.89 2.01
N SER A 281 -5.06 -15.14 3.20
CA SER A 281 -5.51 -16.16 4.14
C SER A 281 -5.36 -15.66 5.58
N ARG A 282 -6.19 -16.22 6.45
CA ARG A 282 -6.15 -15.93 7.90
C ARG A 282 -4.82 -16.29 8.54
N ASP A 283 -4.13 -17.32 8.04
CA ASP A 283 -2.80 -17.71 8.55
C ASP A 283 -1.74 -16.65 8.21
N THR A 284 -1.71 -16.16 6.97
CA THR A 284 -0.81 -15.07 6.58
C THR A 284 -1.12 -13.78 7.34
N LEU A 285 -2.40 -13.48 7.57
CA LEU A 285 -2.82 -12.34 8.39
C LEU A 285 -2.30 -12.48 9.83
N ARG A 286 -2.50 -13.63 10.47
CA ARG A 286 -2.05 -13.90 11.85
C ARG A 286 -0.53 -13.80 11.97
N GLU A 287 0.21 -14.38 11.01
CA GLU A 287 1.66 -14.25 10.94
C GLU A 287 2.09 -12.79 10.91
N SER A 288 1.48 -11.99 10.04
CA SER A 288 1.84 -10.58 9.88
C SER A 288 1.48 -9.72 11.11
N LEU A 289 0.33 -9.99 11.75
CA LEU A 289 -0.10 -9.25 12.93
C LEU A 289 0.81 -9.46 14.13
N ALA A 290 1.39 -10.64 14.29
CA ALA A 290 2.32 -10.92 15.37
C ALA A 290 3.61 -10.07 15.32
N ALA A 291 3.87 -9.39 14.20
CA ALA A 291 4.98 -8.43 14.09
C ALA A 291 4.82 -7.22 15.02
N ILE A 292 3.60 -6.91 15.47
CA ILE A 292 3.35 -5.74 16.33
C ILE A 292 3.97 -5.91 17.73
N ASP A 293 4.14 -7.16 18.16
CA ASP A 293 4.70 -7.50 19.46
C ASP A 293 6.23 -7.61 19.44
N ILE A 294 6.86 -7.46 18.25
CA ILE A 294 8.29 -7.55 18.09
C ILE A 294 8.92 -6.17 18.30
N THR A 295 9.71 -6.07 19.37
CA THR A 295 10.57 -4.90 19.61
C THR A 295 11.96 -5.18 19.03
N LEU A 296 12.40 -4.31 18.12
CA LEU A 296 13.78 -4.30 17.62
C LEU A 296 14.63 -3.39 18.50
N LEU A 297 15.75 -3.92 19.01
CA LEU A 297 16.69 -3.18 19.83
C LEU A 297 17.51 -2.22 18.96
N PRO A 298 18.11 -1.16 19.53
CA PRO A 298 18.94 -0.20 18.77
C PRO A 298 20.06 -0.87 17.97
N GLU A 299 20.77 -1.82 18.54
CA GLU A 299 21.84 -2.58 17.89
C GLU A 299 21.32 -3.49 16.77
N GLU A 300 20.10 -4.02 16.88
CA GLU A 300 19.46 -4.81 15.83
C GLU A 300 19.02 -3.91 14.67
N LEU A 301 18.50 -2.74 14.97
CA LEU A 301 18.15 -1.74 13.95
C LEU A 301 19.41 -1.30 13.20
N GLU A 302 20.51 -1.03 13.90
CA GLU A 302 21.79 -0.67 13.28
C GLU A 302 22.30 -1.81 12.37
N SER A 303 22.25 -3.05 12.83
CA SER A 303 22.62 -4.23 12.04
C SER A 303 21.76 -4.36 10.77
N ILE A 304 20.44 -4.13 10.87
CA ILE A 304 19.55 -4.11 9.71
C ILE A 304 19.93 -2.97 8.74
N GLU A 305 20.18 -1.76 9.26
CA GLU A 305 20.58 -0.61 8.44
C GLU A 305 21.86 -0.88 7.64
N GLN A 306 22.85 -1.53 8.26
CA GLN A 306 24.10 -1.91 7.61
C GLN A 306 23.88 -3.00 6.56
N ALA A 307 23.03 -3.98 6.83
CA ALA A 307 22.74 -5.09 5.91
C ALA A 307 21.84 -4.68 4.73
N PHE A 308 21.00 -3.67 4.92
CA PHE A 308 20.04 -3.19 3.92
C PHE A 308 20.24 -1.70 3.60
N PRO A 309 21.40 -1.30 3.07
CA PRO A 309 21.59 0.07 2.60
C PRO A 309 20.63 0.36 1.43
N GLU A 310 20.38 1.64 1.18
CA GLU A 310 19.63 2.04 -0.01
C GLU A 310 20.27 1.46 -1.28
N GLY A 311 19.45 0.93 -2.19
CA GLY A 311 19.93 0.32 -3.44
C GLY A 311 20.42 -1.13 -3.29
N VAL A 312 20.29 -1.77 -2.14
CA VAL A 312 20.67 -3.17 -1.93
C VAL A 312 19.90 -4.14 -2.84
N ALA A 313 18.66 -3.81 -3.20
CA ALA A 313 17.85 -4.67 -4.05
C ALA A 313 18.40 -4.71 -5.49
N ALA A 314 18.61 -5.91 -5.99
CA ALA A 314 18.94 -6.14 -7.40
C ALA A 314 17.68 -5.99 -8.27
N GLY A 315 17.75 -5.09 -9.25
CA GLY A 315 16.64 -4.75 -10.14
C GLY A 315 15.72 -3.63 -9.62
N ALA A 316 15.15 -2.88 -10.57
CA ALA A 316 14.20 -1.82 -10.28
C ALA A 316 12.91 -2.38 -9.66
N ARG A 317 12.20 -1.57 -8.90
CA ARG A 317 10.95 -1.99 -8.24
C ARG A 317 9.78 -2.21 -9.20
N TYR A 318 9.83 -1.58 -10.38
CA TYR A 318 8.90 -1.80 -11.50
C TYR A 318 9.68 -1.93 -12.81
N ALA A 319 9.03 -2.44 -13.86
CA ALA A 319 9.55 -2.36 -15.22
C ALA A 319 9.62 -0.90 -15.70
N GLU A 320 10.52 -0.61 -16.62
CA GLU A 320 10.81 0.76 -17.09
C GLU A 320 9.57 1.59 -17.49
N PRO A 321 8.58 1.04 -18.24
CA PRO A 321 7.37 1.81 -18.57
C PRO A 321 6.55 2.22 -17.36
N GLN A 322 6.61 1.45 -16.27
CA GLN A 322 5.89 1.77 -15.03
C GLN A 322 6.69 2.72 -14.13
N MET A 323 8.03 2.66 -14.19
CA MET A 323 8.90 3.59 -13.45
C MET A 323 8.70 5.03 -13.94
N SER A 324 8.49 5.26 -15.25
CA SER A 324 8.28 6.59 -15.83
C SER A 324 6.99 7.30 -15.34
N HIS A 325 6.05 6.54 -14.77
CA HIS A 325 4.81 7.08 -14.18
C HIS A 325 4.93 7.37 -12.68
N LEU A 326 6.11 7.18 -12.08
CA LEU A 326 6.33 7.43 -10.65
C LEU A 326 6.95 8.81 -10.44
N ASP A 327 6.12 9.81 -10.15
CA ASP A 327 6.56 11.15 -9.82
C ASP A 327 7.55 11.16 -8.62
N SER A 328 7.43 10.17 -7.74
CA SER A 328 8.33 9.96 -6.61
C SER A 328 9.77 9.61 -7.01
N GLU A 329 10.01 9.15 -8.22
CA GLU A 329 11.34 8.78 -8.74
C GLU A 329 11.97 9.89 -9.60
N LEU A 330 11.21 10.94 -9.93
CA LEU A 330 11.66 12.02 -10.82
C LEU A 330 12.34 13.18 -10.09
N ASN A 331 12.48 13.12 -8.74
CA ASN A 331 13.04 14.18 -7.88
C ASN A 331 14.30 13.75 -7.15
#